data_495646a349860b1f0814aeab8ed82070
#
_entry.id   495646a349860b1f0814aeab8ed82070
#
_cell.length_a   1.000
_cell.length_b   1.000
_cell.length_c   1.000
_cell.angle_alpha   90.00
_cell.angle_beta   90.00
_cell.angle_gamma   90.00
#
_symmetry.space_group_name_H-M   'P 1'
#
loop_
_entity.id
_entity.type
_entity.pdbx_description
1 polymer ?
#
loop_
_entity_poly.entity_id
_entity_poly.type
_entity_poly.pdbx_seq_one_letter_code
_entity_poly.pdbx_strand_id
1 'polypeptide(L)'
;MRTPVRHFVRLLGLLALATVAFATSSEIAPHGAAITLFDGRDFTHFDTFLKEHGLNNDPDHVFGVVNGVIHVSGKEFGYLITKQEFANYYLRAEFKWGEGTYAPRAGQARDSGILYHVQGPQKVWPTSVEFQIIEGGTGDFWMTDGGALTGPNGVRVIGPPGTALKIDRIGKGPWNNVAGYRDPVGELERPHGQWNLLELVAQGDHVKQFVNGKLANEGSEAFPSSGKILFQSEGAELFFRKIKLYPLKK
;
A
#
# COMPACT_ATOMS: atom_id res chain seq x y z
N MET A 1 48.20 62.29 -17.23
CA MET A 1 47.93 61.08 -16.37
C MET A 1 46.51 60.65 -16.67
N ARG A 2 46.32 59.53 -17.37
CA ARG A 2 44.98 58.98 -17.71
C ARG A 2 44.74 57.75 -16.83
N THR A 3 43.68 57.79 -15.99
CA THR A 3 43.25 56.71 -15.13
C THR A 3 42.46 55.67 -15.96
N PRO A 4 42.68 54.33 -15.79
CA PRO A 4 41.91 53.35 -16.51
C PRO A 4 40.56 53.01 -15.79
N VAL A 5 39.48 53.05 -16.54
CA VAL A 5 38.15 52.60 -16.12
C VAL A 5 38.10 51.09 -16.14
N ARG A 6 37.87 50.44 -14.96
CA ARG A 6 37.66 49.03 -14.83
C ARG A 6 36.14 48.70 -15.09
N HIS A 7 35.88 47.95 -16.14
CA HIS A 7 34.57 47.39 -16.42
C HIS A 7 34.38 46.14 -15.56
N PHE A 8 33.40 46.18 -14.64
CA PHE A 8 32.90 45.02 -13.90
C PHE A 8 31.84 44.31 -14.75
N VAL A 9 32.17 43.14 -15.29
CA VAL A 9 31.16 42.27 -15.92
C VAL A 9 30.50 41.46 -14.81
N ARG A 10 29.23 41.75 -14.54
CA ARG A 10 28.39 40.95 -13.66
C ARG A 10 27.88 39.72 -14.46
N LEU A 11 28.40 38.54 -14.14
CA LEU A 11 27.84 37.28 -14.59
C LEU A 11 26.57 37.02 -13.77
N LEU A 12 25.39 37.13 -14.37
CA LEU A 12 24.15 36.61 -13.80
C LEU A 12 24.10 35.09 -14.09
N GLY A 13 24.39 34.29 -13.08
CA GLY A 13 24.12 32.86 -13.15
C GLY A 13 22.62 32.60 -13.05
N LEU A 14 21.98 32.17 -14.16
CA LEU A 14 20.64 31.60 -14.10
C LEU A 14 20.70 30.24 -13.39
N LEU A 15 20.20 30.17 -12.17
CA LEU A 15 19.89 28.92 -11.49
C LEU A 15 18.60 28.37 -12.10
N ALA A 16 18.70 27.40 -13.00
CA ALA A 16 17.53 26.64 -13.44
C ALA A 16 17.07 25.73 -12.30
N LEU A 17 16.01 26.11 -11.59
CA LEU A 17 15.31 25.19 -10.70
C LEU A 17 14.60 24.16 -11.58
N ALA A 18 15.12 22.93 -11.61
CA ALA A 18 14.40 21.78 -12.13
C ALA A 18 13.25 21.46 -11.15
N THR A 19 12.03 21.84 -11.51
CA THR A 19 10.83 21.38 -10.81
C THR A 19 10.63 19.91 -11.15
N VAL A 20 10.91 19.02 -10.20
CA VAL A 20 10.49 17.62 -10.28
C VAL A 20 8.97 17.61 -10.10
N ALA A 21 8.24 17.42 -11.19
CA ALA A 21 6.80 17.20 -11.14
C ALA A 21 6.56 15.81 -10.54
N PHE A 22 6.04 15.74 -9.33
CA PHE A 22 5.56 14.48 -8.76
C PHE A 22 4.24 14.13 -9.45
N ALA A 23 4.18 12.94 -10.05
CA ALA A 23 2.91 12.39 -10.54
C ALA A 23 1.92 12.32 -9.37
N THR A 24 0.70 12.80 -9.58
CA THR A 24 -0.38 12.74 -8.58
C THR A 24 -1.45 11.78 -9.08
N SER A 25 -2.20 11.19 -8.15
CA SER A 25 -3.31 10.27 -8.49
C SER A 25 -4.41 10.93 -9.36
N SER A 26 -4.43 12.25 -9.47
CA SER A 26 -5.39 12.99 -10.31
C SER A 26 -5.19 12.77 -11.83
N GLU A 27 -4.05 12.22 -12.26
CA GLU A 27 -3.80 11.88 -13.67
C GLU A 27 -4.46 10.56 -14.10
N ILE A 28 -5.03 9.81 -13.14
CA ILE A 28 -5.65 8.52 -13.40
C ILE A 28 -7.09 8.74 -13.82
N ALA A 29 -7.41 8.44 -15.08
CA ALA A 29 -8.77 8.50 -15.61
C ALA A 29 -9.45 7.13 -15.51
N PRO A 30 -10.33 6.89 -14.51
CA PRO A 30 -11.09 5.64 -14.41
C PRO A 30 -12.02 5.49 -15.61
N HIS A 31 -12.15 4.27 -16.12
CA HIS A 31 -13.11 3.91 -17.14
C HIS A 31 -14.24 3.07 -16.53
N GLY A 32 -15.47 3.60 -16.59
CA GLY A 32 -16.66 2.91 -16.11
C GLY A 32 -17.07 3.28 -14.69
N ALA A 33 -18.18 2.65 -14.25
CA ALA A 33 -18.73 2.87 -12.92
C ALA A 33 -17.86 2.22 -11.84
N ALA A 34 -17.76 2.88 -10.69
CA ALA A 34 -17.08 2.33 -9.54
C ALA A 34 -17.74 1.04 -9.04
N ILE A 35 -16.95 0.04 -8.76
CA ILE A 35 -17.35 -1.15 -8.00
C ILE A 35 -17.10 -0.86 -6.52
N THR A 36 -18.16 -0.74 -5.74
CA THR A 36 -18.02 -0.55 -4.29
C THR A 36 -17.80 -1.91 -3.64
N LEU A 37 -16.57 -2.19 -3.21
CA LEU A 37 -16.23 -3.45 -2.54
C LEU A 37 -16.71 -3.47 -1.08
N PHE A 38 -16.69 -2.29 -0.42
CA PHE A 38 -17.24 -2.15 0.93
C PHE A 38 -18.09 -0.88 1.02
N ASP A 39 -19.37 -1.05 1.39
CA ASP A 39 -20.39 0.01 1.44
C ASP A 39 -20.74 0.45 2.88
N GLY A 40 -20.05 -0.10 3.88
CA GLY A 40 -20.29 0.19 5.29
C GLY A 40 -21.27 -0.76 5.98
N ARG A 41 -21.73 -1.83 5.33
CA ARG A 41 -22.78 -2.72 5.88
C ARG A 41 -22.25 -4.10 6.25
N ASP A 42 -21.65 -4.80 5.29
CA ASP A 42 -21.25 -6.20 5.45
C ASP A 42 -20.06 -6.59 4.56
N PHE A 43 -19.69 -7.86 4.60
CA PHE A 43 -18.63 -8.46 3.80
C PHE A 43 -19.15 -9.23 2.58
N THR A 44 -20.25 -8.80 1.96
CA THR A 44 -20.86 -9.50 0.80
C THR A 44 -19.84 -9.80 -0.31
N HIS A 45 -18.88 -8.89 -0.54
CA HIS A 45 -17.85 -9.04 -1.58
C HIS A 45 -16.58 -9.75 -1.09
N PHE A 46 -16.52 -10.14 0.19
CA PHE A 46 -15.33 -10.73 0.79
C PHE A 46 -15.62 -12.09 1.43
N ASP A 47 -14.59 -12.92 1.48
CA ASP A 47 -14.44 -14.03 2.41
C ASP A 47 -13.42 -13.62 3.47
N THR A 48 -13.49 -14.23 4.67
CA THR A 48 -12.48 -14.13 5.71
C THR A 48 -11.57 -15.36 5.66
N PHE A 49 -10.30 -15.18 6.01
CA PHE A 49 -9.40 -16.29 6.30
C PHE A 49 -8.59 -15.96 7.54
N LEU A 50 -8.54 -16.88 8.48
CA LEU A 50 -7.73 -16.79 9.68
C LEU A 50 -6.76 -17.98 9.75
N LYS A 51 -5.57 -17.72 10.25
CA LYS A 51 -4.47 -18.70 10.30
C LYS A 51 -4.86 -19.96 11.05
N GLU A 52 -5.49 -19.83 12.21
CA GLU A 52 -5.86 -20.93 13.08
C GLU A 52 -7.29 -21.45 12.81
N HIS A 53 -8.16 -20.66 12.20
CA HIS A 53 -9.58 -20.97 12.03
C HIS A 53 -9.96 -21.28 10.57
N GLY A 54 -9.16 -20.87 9.58
CA GLY A 54 -9.41 -21.13 8.16
C GLY A 54 -10.43 -20.16 7.52
N LEU A 55 -11.05 -20.64 6.44
CA LEU A 55 -11.94 -19.83 5.58
C LEU A 55 -13.31 -19.64 6.21
N ASN A 56 -13.78 -18.39 6.25
CA ASN A 56 -15.11 -18.00 6.72
C ASN A 56 -15.46 -18.51 8.13
N ASN A 57 -14.46 -18.69 8.98
CA ASN A 57 -14.60 -19.06 10.38
C ASN A 57 -13.85 -18.04 11.24
N ASP A 58 -14.57 -17.07 11.79
CA ASP A 58 -14.04 -15.95 12.58
C ASP A 58 -14.82 -15.86 13.93
N PRO A 59 -14.61 -16.82 14.84
CA PRO A 59 -15.35 -16.87 16.11
C PRO A 59 -15.00 -15.70 17.05
N ASP A 60 -13.81 -15.11 16.94
CA ASP A 60 -13.34 -14.02 17.80
C ASP A 60 -13.58 -12.63 17.18
N HIS A 61 -14.30 -12.56 16.06
CA HIS A 61 -14.60 -11.32 15.35
C HIS A 61 -13.33 -10.49 15.08
N VAL A 62 -12.30 -11.14 14.52
CA VAL A 62 -11.07 -10.47 14.08
C VAL A 62 -11.42 -9.41 13.04
N PHE A 63 -12.43 -9.70 12.21
CA PHE A 63 -13.01 -8.78 11.25
C PHE A 63 -14.46 -8.47 11.61
N GLY A 64 -14.78 -7.20 11.79
CA GLY A 64 -16.13 -6.75 12.10
C GLY A 64 -16.50 -5.47 11.37
N VAL A 65 -17.80 -5.15 11.34
CA VAL A 65 -18.28 -3.85 10.86
C VAL A 65 -18.80 -3.06 12.04
N VAL A 66 -18.19 -1.91 12.32
CA VAL A 66 -18.52 -1.03 13.44
C VAL A 66 -18.73 0.38 12.92
N ASN A 67 -19.94 0.94 13.12
CA ASN A 67 -20.27 2.30 12.66
C ASN A 67 -19.93 2.58 11.19
N GLY A 68 -20.19 1.60 10.30
CA GLY A 68 -19.99 1.75 8.87
C GLY A 68 -18.52 1.64 8.41
N VAL A 69 -17.61 1.18 9.28
CA VAL A 69 -16.23 0.92 8.95
C VAL A 69 -15.85 -0.53 9.26
N ILE A 70 -14.92 -1.09 8.52
CA ILE A 70 -14.30 -2.38 8.84
C ILE A 70 -13.40 -2.16 10.05
N HIS A 71 -13.59 -2.90 11.10
CA HIS A 71 -12.68 -3.04 12.23
C HIS A 71 -11.89 -4.33 12.08
N VAL A 72 -10.58 -4.24 12.08
CA VAL A 72 -9.64 -5.36 12.13
C VAL A 72 -9.00 -5.33 13.52
N SER A 73 -9.28 -6.33 14.35
CA SER A 73 -8.77 -6.35 15.73
C SER A 73 -7.27 -6.58 15.81
N GLY A 74 -6.67 -7.24 14.81
CA GLY A 74 -5.25 -7.59 14.78
C GLY A 74 -4.85 -8.78 15.65
N LYS A 75 -5.78 -9.40 16.37
CA LYS A 75 -5.47 -10.45 17.37
C LYS A 75 -5.04 -11.78 16.76
N GLU A 76 -5.42 -12.04 15.52
CA GLU A 76 -4.99 -13.22 14.77
C GLU A 76 -4.55 -12.82 13.37
N PHE A 77 -3.55 -13.51 12.84
CA PHE A 77 -3.10 -13.33 11.46
C PHE A 77 -4.13 -13.89 10.48
N GLY A 78 -4.42 -13.13 9.46
CA GLY A 78 -5.41 -13.48 8.46
C GLY A 78 -5.76 -12.32 7.56
N TYR A 79 -6.89 -12.40 6.89
CA TYR A 79 -7.32 -11.36 5.96
C TYR A 79 -8.80 -11.42 5.59
N LEU A 80 -9.31 -10.28 5.09
CA LEU A 80 -10.47 -10.23 4.21
C LEU A 80 -9.99 -10.33 2.77
N ILE A 81 -10.57 -11.20 1.94
CA ILE A 81 -10.20 -11.37 0.53
C ILE A 81 -11.42 -11.24 -0.37
N THR A 82 -11.27 -10.53 -1.50
CA THR A 82 -12.36 -10.42 -2.46
C THR A 82 -12.75 -11.77 -3.03
N LYS A 83 -14.06 -12.01 -3.20
CA LYS A 83 -14.59 -13.22 -3.86
C LYS A 83 -14.22 -13.23 -5.35
N GLN A 84 -14.20 -12.06 -5.98
CA GLN A 84 -13.87 -11.87 -7.39
C GLN A 84 -12.38 -11.57 -7.57
N GLU A 85 -11.88 -11.92 -8.74
CA GLU A 85 -10.56 -11.53 -9.25
C GLU A 85 -10.66 -10.27 -10.10
N PHE A 86 -9.58 -9.50 -10.10
CA PHE A 86 -9.49 -8.23 -10.81
C PHE A 86 -8.19 -8.13 -11.60
N ALA A 87 -8.27 -7.40 -12.72
CA ALA A 87 -7.14 -6.93 -13.52
C ALA A 87 -7.48 -5.54 -14.08
N ASN A 88 -6.48 -4.72 -14.34
CA ASN A 88 -6.63 -3.36 -14.89
C ASN A 88 -7.62 -2.51 -14.10
N TYR A 89 -7.20 -2.06 -12.93
CA TYR A 89 -8.05 -1.29 -12.03
C TYR A 89 -7.28 -0.18 -11.31
N TYR A 90 -8.06 0.77 -10.83
CA TYR A 90 -7.66 1.77 -9.85
C TYR A 90 -8.45 1.49 -8.56
N LEU A 91 -7.75 1.04 -7.52
CA LEU A 91 -8.32 0.78 -6.19
C LEU A 91 -8.09 1.99 -5.29
N ARG A 92 -9.12 2.35 -4.53
CA ARG A 92 -9.04 3.33 -3.44
C ARG A 92 -9.53 2.69 -2.15
N ALA A 93 -8.78 2.86 -1.08
CA ALA A 93 -9.16 2.44 0.27
C ALA A 93 -8.68 3.48 1.28
N GLU A 94 -9.46 3.76 2.31
CA GLU A 94 -8.99 4.55 3.43
C GLU A 94 -8.73 3.64 4.63
N PHE A 95 -7.58 3.84 5.32
CA PHE A 95 -7.26 3.16 6.56
C PHE A 95 -6.89 4.15 7.68
N LYS A 96 -7.02 3.71 8.92
CA LYS A 96 -6.40 4.35 10.08
C LYS A 96 -5.99 3.30 11.10
N TRP A 97 -4.91 3.57 11.81
CA TRP A 97 -4.49 2.74 12.92
C TRP A 97 -5.44 2.86 14.12
N GLY A 98 -5.65 1.75 14.83
CA GLY A 98 -6.19 1.70 16.19
C GLY A 98 -5.05 1.69 17.21
N GLU A 99 -5.40 1.48 18.50
CA GLU A 99 -4.42 1.55 19.60
C GLU A 99 -3.66 0.24 19.79
N GLY A 100 -4.32 -0.91 19.54
CA GLY A 100 -3.80 -2.22 19.90
C GLY A 100 -2.65 -2.72 19.02
N THR A 101 -1.65 -3.35 19.67
CA THR A 101 -0.69 -4.27 19.01
C THR A 101 -0.67 -5.57 19.78
N TYR A 102 -0.60 -6.71 19.08
CA TYR A 102 -0.77 -8.05 19.66
C TYR A 102 0.37 -8.98 19.27
N ALA A 103 0.61 -10.01 20.10
CA ALA A 103 1.62 -11.03 19.79
C ALA A 103 1.37 -11.69 18.41
N PRO A 104 2.43 -11.99 17.65
CA PRO A 104 3.87 -11.84 18.01
C PRO A 104 4.43 -10.41 17.82
N ARG A 105 3.61 -9.44 17.39
CA ARG A 105 4.04 -8.06 17.06
C ARG A 105 3.75 -7.03 18.14
N ALA A 106 3.47 -7.45 19.35
CA ALA A 106 3.19 -6.53 20.48
C ALA A 106 4.33 -5.52 20.68
N GLY A 107 4.02 -4.22 20.68
CA GLY A 107 4.98 -3.13 20.81
C GLY A 107 5.84 -2.85 19.58
N GLN A 108 5.71 -3.63 18.50
CA GLN A 108 6.35 -3.37 17.21
C GLN A 108 5.55 -2.35 16.40
N ALA A 109 6.17 -1.79 15.35
CA ALA A 109 5.49 -0.96 14.38
C ALA A 109 4.22 -1.67 13.89
N ARG A 110 3.08 -0.95 13.92
CA ARG A 110 1.80 -1.50 13.47
C ARG A 110 1.90 -1.91 12.03
N ASP A 111 1.39 -3.10 11.72
CA ASP A 111 1.56 -3.75 10.44
C ASP A 111 0.25 -4.28 9.89
N SER A 112 0.08 -4.14 8.59
CA SER A 112 -1.00 -4.61 7.76
C SER A 112 -0.58 -4.48 6.29
N GLY A 113 -1.43 -4.84 5.34
CA GLY A 113 -1.17 -4.67 3.92
C GLY A 113 -2.39 -4.89 3.05
N ILE A 114 -2.28 -4.43 1.81
CA ILE A 114 -3.19 -4.82 0.73
C ILE A 114 -2.39 -5.69 -0.23
N LEU A 115 -2.60 -7.02 -0.17
CA LEU A 115 -2.03 -7.91 -1.16
C LEU A 115 -2.96 -7.98 -2.37
N TYR A 116 -2.41 -7.79 -3.55
CA TYR A 116 -3.19 -7.76 -4.78
C TYR A 116 -2.66 -8.76 -5.80
N HIS A 117 -3.54 -9.10 -6.76
CA HIS A 117 -3.32 -10.18 -7.71
C HIS A 117 -3.05 -11.53 -7.03
N VAL A 118 -3.70 -11.74 -5.89
CA VAL A 118 -3.55 -12.95 -5.08
C VAL A 118 -3.98 -14.18 -5.88
N GLN A 119 -3.11 -15.19 -5.90
CA GLN A 119 -3.34 -16.48 -6.54
C GLN A 119 -2.96 -17.65 -5.65
N GLY A 120 -3.44 -18.83 -6.03
CA GLY A 120 -3.12 -20.09 -5.33
C GLY A 120 -4.03 -20.39 -4.14
N PRO A 121 -3.64 -21.38 -3.32
CA PRO A 121 -4.44 -21.84 -2.20
C PRO A 121 -4.48 -20.83 -1.05
N GLN A 122 -5.53 -20.91 -0.23
CA GLN A 122 -5.67 -20.11 0.98
C GLN A 122 -4.54 -20.47 1.97
N LYS A 123 -3.76 -19.48 2.34
CA LYS A 123 -2.71 -19.53 3.37
C LYS A 123 -2.43 -18.10 3.85
N VAL A 124 -1.69 -17.95 4.96
CA VAL A 124 -1.53 -16.62 5.60
C VAL A 124 -0.99 -15.59 4.62
N TRP A 125 0.03 -15.92 3.83
CA TRP A 125 0.54 -15.02 2.78
C TRP A 125 0.65 -15.75 1.46
N PRO A 126 -0.40 -15.71 0.60
CA PRO A 126 -0.40 -16.37 -0.70
C PRO A 126 0.42 -15.60 -1.73
N THR A 127 0.71 -16.25 -2.87
CA THR A 127 1.41 -15.63 -4.00
C THR A 127 0.76 -14.32 -4.42
N SER A 128 1.52 -13.22 -4.35
CA SER A 128 0.99 -11.86 -4.59
C SER A 128 2.10 -10.81 -4.63
N VAL A 129 1.70 -9.59 -4.97
CA VAL A 129 2.44 -8.37 -4.66
C VAL A 129 1.65 -7.61 -3.59
N GLU A 130 2.36 -7.02 -2.63
CA GLU A 130 1.76 -6.32 -1.52
C GLU A 130 2.04 -4.82 -1.58
N PHE A 131 1.02 -4.03 -1.32
CA PHE A 131 1.09 -2.64 -0.90
C PHE A 131 1.17 -2.63 0.62
N GLN A 132 2.38 -2.54 1.14
CA GLN A 132 2.63 -2.53 2.58
C GLN A 132 1.97 -1.35 3.27
N ILE A 133 1.34 -1.62 4.41
CA ILE A 133 0.84 -0.66 5.36
C ILE A 133 1.58 -0.91 6.67
N ILE A 134 2.64 -0.14 6.95
CA ILE A 134 3.42 -0.29 8.19
C ILE A 134 3.88 1.09 8.66
N GLU A 135 3.79 1.36 9.95
CA GLU A 135 4.23 2.63 10.52
C GLU A 135 5.65 3.01 10.05
N GLY A 136 5.78 4.17 9.39
CA GLY A 136 7.01 4.68 8.80
C GLY A 136 7.49 3.99 7.51
N GLY A 137 6.74 3.02 7.00
CA GLY A 137 7.09 2.25 5.80
C GLY A 137 5.94 2.03 4.82
N THR A 138 4.77 2.61 5.07
CA THR A 138 3.61 2.47 4.17
C THR A 138 3.97 2.92 2.76
N GLY A 139 3.74 2.01 1.80
CA GLY A 139 4.11 2.20 0.40
C GLY A 139 5.29 1.33 -0.08
N ASP A 140 5.94 0.57 0.80
CA ASP A 140 6.89 -0.46 0.35
C ASP A 140 6.16 -1.51 -0.49
N PHE A 141 6.86 -2.15 -1.44
CA PHE A 141 6.40 -3.38 -2.05
C PHE A 141 6.93 -4.60 -1.32
N TRP A 142 6.10 -5.62 -1.16
CA TRP A 142 6.53 -6.96 -0.83
C TRP A 142 6.11 -7.94 -1.91
N MET A 143 7.03 -8.76 -2.37
CA MET A 143 6.79 -9.87 -3.28
C MET A 143 6.72 -11.13 -2.45
N THR A 144 5.54 -11.75 -2.39
CA THR A 144 5.22 -12.84 -1.46
C THR A 144 5.08 -14.15 -2.21
N ASP A 145 5.76 -15.21 -1.73
CA ASP A 145 5.56 -16.61 -2.14
C ASP A 145 5.56 -16.83 -3.67
N GLY A 146 6.58 -16.36 -4.37
CA GLY A 146 6.69 -16.44 -5.81
C GLY A 146 6.17 -15.20 -6.56
N GLY A 147 5.55 -14.26 -5.86
CA GLY A 147 5.24 -12.95 -6.42
C GLY A 147 6.51 -12.23 -6.87
N ALA A 148 6.41 -11.41 -7.91
CA ALA A 148 7.57 -10.74 -8.49
C ALA A 148 7.24 -9.34 -9.00
N LEU A 149 8.23 -8.46 -8.98
CA LEU A 149 8.13 -7.08 -9.47
C LEU A 149 9.50 -6.55 -9.86
N THR A 150 9.56 -5.73 -10.90
CA THR A 150 10.71 -4.87 -11.21
C THR A 150 10.44 -3.48 -10.65
N GLY A 151 11.26 -3.07 -9.68
CA GLY A 151 11.11 -1.79 -8.98
C GLY A 151 11.56 -0.57 -9.80
N PRO A 152 11.44 0.66 -9.26
CA PRO A 152 11.74 1.90 -9.96
C PRO A 152 13.23 2.04 -10.33
N ASN A 153 14.10 1.29 -9.69
CA ASN A 153 15.54 1.21 -9.99
C ASN A 153 15.89 0.18 -11.10
N GLY A 154 14.88 -0.46 -11.71
CA GLY A 154 15.06 -1.49 -12.74
C GLY A 154 15.50 -2.87 -12.18
N VAL A 155 15.55 -3.05 -10.87
CA VAL A 155 15.89 -4.35 -10.26
C VAL A 155 14.63 -5.18 -10.08
N ARG A 156 14.65 -6.40 -10.66
CA ARG A 156 13.60 -7.39 -10.47
C ARG A 156 13.79 -8.15 -9.17
N VAL A 157 12.74 -8.23 -8.37
CA VAL A 157 12.71 -8.98 -7.11
C VAL A 157 11.64 -10.05 -7.21
N ILE A 158 11.96 -11.27 -6.76
CA ILE A 158 11.03 -12.42 -6.71
C ILE A 158 11.00 -12.92 -5.26
N GLY A 159 9.82 -12.95 -4.68
CA GLY A 159 9.62 -13.50 -3.34
C GLY A 159 9.92 -15.01 -3.31
N PRO A 160 10.79 -15.49 -2.42
CA PRO A 160 11.05 -16.92 -2.34
C PRO A 160 9.79 -17.69 -1.88
N PRO A 161 9.65 -18.98 -2.24
CA PRO A 161 8.55 -19.80 -1.76
C PRO A 161 8.43 -19.78 -0.23
N GLY A 162 7.22 -19.53 0.28
CA GLY A 162 6.94 -19.51 1.72
C GLY A 162 7.44 -18.28 2.49
N THR A 163 7.99 -17.26 1.80
CA THR A 163 8.48 -16.02 2.41
C THR A 163 8.26 -14.84 1.48
N ALA A 164 8.83 -13.67 1.80
CA ALA A 164 8.69 -12.47 1.01
C ALA A 164 9.99 -11.65 0.96
N LEU A 165 10.17 -10.87 -0.11
CA LEU A 165 11.21 -9.85 -0.25
C LEU A 165 10.59 -8.51 -0.56
N LYS A 166 11.23 -7.41 -0.13
CA LYS A 166 10.71 -6.07 -0.29
C LYS A 166 11.52 -5.19 -1.23
N ILE A 167 10.84 -4.16 -1.74
CA ILE A 167 11.44 -2.97 -2.33
C ILE A 167 10.95 -1.79 -1.50
N ASP A 168 11.86 -1.06 -0.89
CA ASP A 168 11.51 0.11 -0.10
C ASP A 168 10.86 1.19 -0.99
N ARG A 169 9.91 1.93 -0.43
CA ARG A 169 9.26 3.04 -1.13
C ARG A 169 10.24 4.17 -1.47
N ILE A 170 9.86 4.97 -2.44
CA ILE A 170 10.64 6.13 -2.88
C ILE A 170 10.79 7.12 -1.72
N GLY A 171 12.02 7.57 -1.46
CA GLY A 171 12.34 8.57 -0.44
C GLY A 171 12.19 8.11 1.02
N LYS A 172 12.12 6.79 1.26
CA LYS A 172 12.10 6.24 2.63
C LYS A 172 13.40 6.52 3.36
N GLY A 173 13.27 6.99 4.59
CA GLY A 173 14.39 7.15 5.51
C GLY A 173 14.74 5.87 6.28
N PRO A 174 15.63 5.97 7.29
CA PRO A 174 15.87 4.86 8.20
C PRO A 174 14.58 4.38 8.84
N TRP A 175 14.45 3.05 9.02
CA TRP A 175 13.25 2.46 9.61
C TRP A 175 13.54 1.75 10.92
N ASN A 176 12.59 1.84 11.87
CA ASN A 176 12.69 1.17 13.16
C ASN A 176 11.36 0.45 13.49
N ASN A 177 11.45 -0.78 13.98
CA ASN A 177 10.31 -1.63 14.27
C ASN A 177 9.75 -1.39 15.69
N VAL A 178 9.23 -0.19 15.94
CA VAL A 178 8.58 0.17 17.21
C VAL A 178 7.22 0.81 16.96
N ALA A 179 6.23 0.51 17.82
CA ALA A 179 4.90 1.10 17.71
C ALA A 179 4.96 2.63 17.78
N GLY A 180 4.23 3.28 16.89
CA GLY A 180 4.22 4.73 16.75
C GLY A 180 5.40 5.30 15.94
N TYR A 181 6.23 4.44 15.31
CA TYR A 181 7.33 4.91 14.49
C TYR A 181 6.83 5.75 13.31
N ARG A 182 7.57 6.82 13.03
CA ARG A 182 7.33 7.70 11.87
C ARG A 182 8.66 7.93 11.16
N ASP A 183 8.62 7.86 9.83
CA ASP A 183 9.80 8.12 9.00
C ASP A 183 10.24 9.60 9.13
N PRO A 184 11.44 9.87 9.66
CA PRO A 184 11.89 11.24 9.89
C PRO A 184 12.24 12.01 8.60
N VAL A 185 12.30 11.31 7.45
CA VAL A 185 12.73 11.89 6.16
C VAL A 185 11.55 12.05 5.21
N GLY A 186 10.81 10.99 4.98
CA GLY A 186 9.81 10.91 3.92
C GLY A 186 8.47 10.36 4.37
N GLU A 187 7.98 10.72 5.56
CA GLU A 187 6.71 10.23 6.06
C GLU A 187 5.54 10.53 5.13
N LEU A 188 4.78 9.50 4.80
CA LEU A 188 3.61 9.58 3.93
C LEU A 188 2.29 9.47 4.70
N GLU A 189 2.29 8.82 5.86
CA GLU A 189 1.10 8.70 6.69
C GLU A 189 0.78 10.01 7.40
N ARG A 190 -0.50 10.22 7.65
CA ARG A 190 -0.96 11.24 8.59
C ARG A 190 -0.65 10.81 10.03
N PRO A 191 -0.71 11.72 11.00
CA PRO A 191 -0.57 11.36 12.41
C PRO A 191 -1.47 10.18 12.82
N HIS A 192 -1.02 9.39 13.79
CA HIS A 192 -1.75 8.25 14.33
C HIS A 192 -3.23 8.57 14.62
N GLY A 193 -4.13 7.63 14.33
CA GLY A 193 -5.57 7.78 14.48
C GLY A 193 -6.26 8.61 13.39
N GLN A 194 -5.53 9.21 12.46
CA GLN A 194 -6.10 9.89 11.31
C GLN A 194 -6.26 8.95 10.11
N TRP A 195 -7.26 9.23 9.27
CA TRP A 195 -7.52 8.47 8.05
C TRP A 195 -6.47 8.78 6.99
N ASN A 196 -5.88 7.74 6.43
CA ASN A 196 -4.98 7.77 5.29
C ASN A 196 -5.70 7.24 4.05
N LEU A 197 -5.45 7.83 2.89
CA LEU A 197 -5.92 7.35 1.59
C LEU A 197 -4.81 6.53 0.94
N LEU A 198 -5.13 5.28 0.59
CA LEU A 198 -4.32 4.42 -0.25
C LEU A 198 -4.93 4.34 -1.63
N GLU A 199 -4.10 4.45 -2.66
CA GLU A 199 -4.51 4.34 -4.04
C GLU A 199 -3.54 3.42 -4.78
N LEU A 200 -4.09 2.40 -5.44
CA LEU A 200 -3.33 1.43 -6.22
C LEU A 200 -3.82 1.45 -7.67
N VAL A 201 -2.93 1.71 -8.59
CA VAL A 201 -3.15 1.54 -10.02
C VAL A 201 -2.48 0.24 -10.46
N ALA A 202 -3.24 -0.66 -11.07
CA ALA A 202 -2.73 -1.86 -11.70
C ALA A 202 -3.23 -1.88 -13.14
N GLN A 203 -2.33 -1.79 -14.12
CA GLN A 203 -2.65 -1.77 -15.54
C GLN A 203 -1.66 -2.64 -16.31
N GLY A 204 -2.16 -3.77 -16.83
CA GLY A 204 -1.29 -4.83 -17.30
C GLY A 204 -0.42 -5.36 -16.16
N ASP A 205 0.87 -5.32 -16.36
CA ASP A 205 1.89 -5.68 -15.37
C ASP A 205 2.56 -4.46 -14.71
N HIS A 206 2.04 -3.25 -14.95
CA HIS A 206 2.52 -2.02 -14.32
C HIS A 206 1.66 -1.67 -13.10
N VAL A 207 2.32 -1.27 -12.03
CA VAL A 207 1.66 -0.91 -10.77
C VAL A 207 2.21 0.41 -10.23
N LYS A 208 1.32 1.22 -9.63
CA LYS A 208 1.68 2.45 -8.90
C LYS A 208 0.91 2.49 -7.59
N GLN A 209 1.61 2.85 -6.53
CA GLN A 209 1.06 3.00 -5.18
C GLN A 209 1.17 4.46 -4.73
N PHE A 210 0.06 5.01 -4.24
CA PHE A 210 0.02 6.36 -3.70
C PHE A 210 -0.50 6.34 -2.27
N VAL A 211 0.11 7.14 -1.41
CA VAL A 211 -0.32 7.38 -0.03
C VAL A 211 -0.64 8.86 0.11
N ASN A 212 -1.89 9.17 0.48
CA ASN A 212 -2.36 10.54 0.63
C ASN A 212 -2.10 11.43 -0.61
N GLY A 213 -2.25 10.86 -1.82
CA GLY A 213 -2.06 11.51 -3.11
C GLY A 213 -0.60 11.67 -3.55
N LYS A 214 0.38 11.18 -2.77
CA LYS A 214 1.80 11.19 -3.15
C LYS A 214 2.20 9.82 -3.68
N LEU A 215 2.93 9.77 -4.79
CA LEU A 215 3.51 8.52 -5.30
C LEU A 215 4.47 7.96 -4.25
N ALA A 216 4.12 6.79 -3.73
CA ALA A 216 4.94 6.05 -2.77
C ALA A 216 5.90 5.11 -3.47
N ASN A 217 5.40 4.40 -4.50
CA ASN A 217 6.21 3.47 -5.26
C ASN A 217 5.58 3.17 -6.63
N GLU A 218 6.39 2.70 -7.58
CA GLU A 218 5.93 2.20 -8.86
C GLU A 218 6.81 1.04 -9.33
N GLY A 219 6.25 0.17 -10.17
CA GLY A 219 6.97 -0.97 -10.70
C GLY A 219 6.31 -1.54 -11.96
N SER A 220 7.04 -2.43 -12.61
CA SER A 220 6.62 -3.12 -13.82
C SER A 220 6.91 -4.62 -13.72
N GLU A 221 6.47 -5.38 -14.74
CA GLU A 221 6.63 -6.84 -14.77
C GLU A 221 6.08 -7.51 -13.51
N ALA A 222 4.98 -6.98 -12.96
CA ALA A 222 4.31 -7.56 -11.81
C ALA A 222 3.79 -8.98 -12.13
N PHE A 223 4.12 -9.92 -11.27
CA PHE A 223 3.61 -11.29 -11.33
C PHE A 223 3.09 -11.71 -9.95
N PRO A 224 1.86 -12.20 -9.85
CA PRO A 224 0.82 -12.22 -10.89
C PRO A 224 0.37 -10.80 -11.32
N SER A 225 -0.26 -10.69 -12.51
CA SER A 225 -0.80 -9.42 -13.02
C SER A 225 -2.34 -9.33 -12.95
N SER A 226 -2.97 -10.32 -12.32
CA SER A 226 -4.40 -10.38 -12.02
C SER A 226 -4.64 -11.35 -10.87
N GLY A 227 -5.77 -11.21 -10.20
CA GLY A 227 -6.15 -12.08 -9.08
C GLY A 227 -7.04 -11.36 -8.07
N LYS A 228 -7.20 -11.96 -6.89
CA LYS A 228 -7.97 -11.39 -5.79
C LYS A 228 -7.20 -10.29 -5.08
N ILE A 229 -7.93 -9.51 -4.26
CA ILE A 229 -7.36 -8.46 -3.42
C ILE A 229 -7.69 -8.79 -1.98
N LEU A 230 -6.69 -8.77 -1.10
CA LEU A 230 -6.89 -9.01 0.33
C LEU A 230 -6.40 -7.84 1.19
N PHE A 231 -6.97 -7.74 2.39
CA PHE A 231 -6.69 -6.74 3.41
C PHE A 231 -6.30 -7.49 4.69
N GLN A 232 -5.06 -7.29 5.15
CA GLN A 232 -4.46 -8.08 6.21
C GLN A 232 -4.94 -7.72 7.62
N SER A 233 -4.92 -8.75 8.50
CA SER A 233 -4.78 -8.67 9.95
C SER A 233 -3.42 -9.22 10.34
N GLU A 234 -2.52 -8.38 10.86
CA GLU A 234 -1.13 -8.74 11.14
C GLU A 234 -0.62 -8.16 12.49
N GLY A 235 -1.33 -8.47 13.56
CA GLY A 235 -0.89 -8.12 14.91
C GLY A 235 -1.12 -6.66 15.30
N ALA A 236 -1.84 -5.87 14.49
CA ALA A 236 -2.19 -4.49 14.80
C ALA A 236 -3.68 -4.22 14.59
N GLU A 237 -4.27 -3.45 15.47
CA GLU A 237 -5.62 -2.93 15.32
C GLU A 237 -5.64 -1.84 14.25
N LEU A 238 -6.57 -1.96 13.30
CA LEU A 238 -6.79 -0.93 12.29
C LEU A 238 -8.23 -0.93 11.78
N PHE A 239 -8.54 0.11 11.02
CA PHE A 239 -9.85 0.30 10.42
C PHE A 239 -9.72 0.58 8.94
N PHE A 240 -10.63 0.02 8.12
CA PHE A 240 -10.76 0.34 6.70
C PHE A 240 -12.15 0.90 6.40
N ARG A 241 -12.23 1.76 5.39
CA ARG A 241 -13.50 2.25 4.84
C ARG A 241 -13.36 2.68 3.38
N LYS A 242 -14.51 2.92 2.73
CA LYS A 242 -14.58 3.48 1.37
C LYS A 242 -13.73 2.70 0.36
N ILE A 243 -13.82 1.37 0.39
CA ILE A 243 -13.09 0.51 -0.52
C ILE A 243 -13.84 0.48 -1.86
N LYS A 244 -13.25 1.11 -2.88
CA LYS A 244 -13.81 1.23 -4.22
C LYS A 244 -12.78 0.88 -5.27
N LEU A 245 -13.22 0.19 -6.31
CA LEU A 245 -12.41 -0.18 -7.46
C LEU A 245 -13.04 0.43 -8.71
N TYR A 246 -12.20 0.99 -9.57
CA TYR A 246 -12.57 1.59 -10.83
C TYR A 246 -11.87 0.82 -11.97
N PRO A 247 -12.58 0.19 -12.89
CA PRO A 247 -11.96 -0.48 -14.04
C PRO A 247 -11.12 0.50 -14.87
N LEU A 248 -9.99 0.02 -15.38
CA LEU A 248 -9.14 0.73 -16.33
C LEU A 248 -9.18 0.02 -17.68
N LYS A 249 -8.95 0.74 -18.77
CA LYS A 249 -8.74 0.12 -20.09
C LYS A 249 -7.46 -0.71 -20.10
N LYS A 250 -7.47 -1.81 -20.85
CA LYS A 250 -6.27 -2.56 -21.20
C LYS A 250 -5.30 -1.70 -21.99
#